data_83a1a7905c8789986c30a981f3f2628e
#
_entry.id   83a1a7905c8789986c30a981f3f2628e
#
_cell.length_a   1.000
_cell.length_b   1.000
_cell.length_c   1.000
_cell.angle_alpha   90.00
_cell.angle_beta   90.00
_cell.angle_gamma   90.00
#
_symmetry.space_group_name_H-M   'P 1'
#
loop_
_entity.id
_entity.type
_entity.pdbx_description
1 polymer ?
#
loop_
_entity_poly.entity_id
_entity_poly.type
_entity_poly.pdbx_seq_one_letter_code
_entity_poly.pdbx_strand_id
1 'polypeptide(L)'
;KRDYQRLFDGAATSLVTSGDQTVEYEPNVDGESVTYDDCIITLQMMNELSTVFFCEFAGQTSQRKRIPSFVFHLSDELQTLFLDTLVGGDGSREFPRYSEAYAERNFDFETTSRELAAGLSMLLTQRGRKHSLKYHDAKESYTVRTCDSYCEGHAPELTEFDHHDYVYDLSVAENENFVDAVGGVVLHNTDSVMLELGSSVTKSEAIDLSFDIEAHINDRYDDFARERLDTEEHRFQIEFEKLYRRFFQAGKKKRYAGHIVWKEGKEVDDIDITGFEYKRSDIAQVTKRVQREVIEMIVRGEDLDGVKEFLHQEITTFESGEQSLTEVGIPGGIGKRLDAYDTDTAQVRGARYANELLGTNFGRGSKPKRVYLRKVHPDFFRHLEEQEGLDPASDPVYAAFKRDPDVICFEYDDQVPDEFEVDWERMLEKTLQGPIARVIEALGMSWDEVRSGQTQTGLGQFG
;
A
#
# COMPACT_ATOMS: atom_id res chain seq x y z
N LYS A 1 0.60 -43.87 -11.45
CA LYS A 1 -0.32 -45.03 -11.57
C LYS A 1 -0.71 -45.61 -10.22
N ARG A 2 0.27 -45.99 -9.37
CA ARG A 2 0.00 -46.60 -8.03
C ARG A 2 -0.78 -45.68 -7.12
N ASP A 3 -0.39 -44.41 -7.05
CA ASP A 3 -1.04 -43.43 -6.19
C ASP A 3 -2.46 -43.13 -6.63
N TYR A 4 -2.69 -43.01 -7.93
CA TYR A 4 -4.02 -42.85 -8.49
C TYR A 4 -4.92 -44.08 -8.13
N GLN A 5 -4.43 -45.29 -8.28
CA GLN A 5 -5.19 -46.53 -7.95
C GLN A 5 -5.45 -46.62 -6.43
N ARG A 6 -4.56 -46.06 -5.60
CA ARG A 6 -4.76 -46.00 -4.17
C ARG A 6 -5.82 -44.98 -3.75
N LEU A 7 -5.83 -43.79 -4.41
CA LEU A 7 -6.78 -42.72 -4.12
C LEU A 7 -8.20 -43.05 -4.60
N PHE A 8 -8.34 -43.76 -5.71
CA PHE A 8 -9.61 -44.05 -6.36
C PHE A 8 -9.95 -45.57 -6.34
N ASP A 9 -9.65 -46.23 -5.24
CA ASP A 9 -10.03 -47.61 -4.91
C ASP A 9 -9.90 -48.63 -6.08
N GLY A 10 -8.65 -48.76 -6.57
CA GLY A 10 -8.37 -49.75 -7.62
C GLY A 10 -8.82 -49.37 -9.04
N ALA A 11 -9.14 -48.10 -9.27
CA ALA A 11 -9.58 -47.59 -10.58
C ALA A 11 -8.69 -48.05 -11.74
N ALA A 12 -9.31 -48.42 -12.85
CA ALA A 12 -8.63 -48.91 -14.03
C ALA A 12 -7.73 -47.80 -14.67
N THR A 13 -6.52 -48.17 -15.02
CA THR A 13 -5.57 -47.28 -15.70
C THR A 13 -4.93 -48.03 -16.86
N SER A 14 -4.79 -47.37 -18.01
CA SER A 14 -3.95 -47.86 -19.10
C SER A 14 -2.85 -46.86 -19.45
N LEU A 15 -1.72 -47.39 -19.89
CA LEU A 15 -0.64 -46.60 -20.48
C LEU A 15 -0.69 -46.84 -21.99
N VAL A 16 -0.86 -45.77 -22.74
CA VAL A 16 -0.86 -45.82 -24.22
C VAL A 16 0.39 -45.06 -24.67
N THR A 17 1.23 -45.75 -25.41
CA THR A 17 2.40 -45.13 -26.11
C THR A 17 1.95 -44.87 -27.55
N SER A 18 1.99 -43.65 -28.00
CA SER A 18 1.68 -43.28 -29.38
C SER A 18 2.95 -42.69 -30.02
N GLY A 19 3.35 -43.34 -31.15
CA GLY A 19 4.25 -42.81 -32.15
C GLY A 19 5.67 -42.45 -31.70
N ASP A 20 6.66 -43.10 -32.27
CA ASP A 20 8.03 -42.58 -32.35
C ASP A 20 7.97 -41.39 -33.32
N GLN A 21 8.05 -40.17 -32.83
CA GLN A 21 8.21 -38.95 -33.61
C GLN A 21 9.65 -38.50 -33.50
N THR A 22 10.31 -38.35 -34.62
CA THR A 22 11.59 -37.67 -34.67
C THR A 22 11.33 -36.16 -34.67
N VAL A 23 11.72 -35.49 -33.60
CA VAL A 23 11.56 -34.05 -33.45
C VAL A 23 12.86 -33.38 -33.78
N GLU A 24 12.84 -32.45 -34.72
CA GLU A 24 13.95 -31.58 -35.06
C GLU A 24 13.79 -30.26 -34.31
N TYR A 25 14.75 -29.94 -33.45
CA TYR A 25 14.75 -28.71 -32.65
C TYR A 25 15.84 -27.78 -33.20
N GLU A 26 15.40 -26.62 -33.69
CA GLU A 26 16.29 -25.51 -34.03
C GLU A 26 16.36 -24.54 -32.87
N PRO A 27 17.49 -24.42 -32.16
CA PRO A 27 17.64 -23.42 -31.11
C PRO A 27 17.66 -22.01 -31.71
N ASN A 28 16.99 -21.06 -31.06
CA ASN A 28 16.88 -19.65 -31.50
C ASN A 28 18.17 -18.84 -31.43
N VAL A 29 19.32 -19.45 -31.12
CA VAL A 29 20.63 -18.81 -31.04
C VAL A 29 21.63 -19.76 -31.64
N ASP A 30 22.40 -19.33 -32.63
CA ASP A 30 23.46 -20.00 -33.35
C ASP A 30 23.89 -21.41 -32.85
N GLY A 31 23.05 -22.39 -33.01
CA GLY A 31 23.29 -23.77 -32.61
C GLY A 31 22.89 -24.74 -33.72
N GLU A 32 23.62 -25.85 -33.84
CA GLU A 32 23.25 -26.93 -34.74
C GLU A 32 21.88 -27.52 -34.36
N SER A 33 21.04 -27.83 -35.38
CA SER A 33 19.75 -28.50 -35.13
C SER A 33 20.01 -29.86 -34.48
N VAL A 34 19.25 -30.14 -33.42
CA VAL A 34 19.33 -31.40 -32.68
C VAL A 34 18.10 -32.23 -33.00
N THR A 35 18.30 -33.42 -33.50
CA THR A 35 17.23 -34.38 -33.75
C THR A 35 17.17 -35.41 -32.62
N TYR A 36 16.02 -35.62 -32.05
CA TYR A 36 15.81 -36.66 -31.03
C TYR A 36 14.48 -37.40 -31.27
N ASP A 37 14.49 -38.68 -30.89
CA ASP A 37 13.26 -39.50 -30.95
C ASP A 37 12.43 -39.24 -29.68
N ASP A 38 11.20 -38.80 -29.85
CA ASP A 38 10.25 -38.56 -28.76
C ASP A 38 9.08 -39.52 -28.85
N CYS A 39 8.57 -39.99 -27.71
CA CYS A 39 7.39 -40.81 -27.64
C CYS A 39 6.39 -40.18 -26.64
N ILE A 40 5.13 -40.07 -27.03
CA ILE A 40 4.06 -39.59 -26.17
C ILE A 40 3.53 -40.76 -25.34
N ILE A 41 3.72 -40.69 -24.04
CA ILE A 41 3.16 -41.63 -23.08
C ILE A 41 1.88 -41.03 -22.47
N THR A 42 0.72 -41.57 -22.81
CA THR A 42 -0.56 -41.14 -22.26
C THR A 42 -1.00 -42.06 -21.15
N LEU A 43 -1.21 -41.56 -19.94
CA LEU A 43 -1.87 -42.26 -18.85
C LEU A 43 -3.39 -42.03 -18.96
N GLN A 44 -4.11 -43.05 -19.32
CA GLN A 44 -5.59 -43.01 -19.31
C GLN A 44 -6.09 -43.45 -17.93
N MET A 45 -6.91 -42.61 -17.32
CA MET A 45 -7.56 -42.83 -16.02
C MET A 45 -9.06 -43.06 -16.27
N MET A 46 -9.57 -44.24 -15.91
CA MET A 46 -10.93 -44.65 -16.20
C MET A 46 -11.74 -44.74 -14.90
N ASN A 47 -12.13 -43.60 -14.38
CA ASN A 47 -13.00 -43.53 -13.22
C ASN A 47 -13.79 -42.21 -13.25
N GLU A 48 -15.11 -42.30 -13.18
CA GLU A 48 -16.00 -41.14 -13.26
C GLU A 48 -15.71 -40.13 -12.13
N LEU A 49 -15.53 -40.62 -10.90
CA LEU A 49 -15.24 -39.76 -9.74
C LEU A 49 -13.94 -38.97 -9.93
N SER A 50 -12.89 -39.63 -10.43
CA SER A 50 -11.62 -38.93 -10.70
C SER A 50 -11.76 -37.91 -11.83
N THR A 51 -12.57 -38.23 -12.85
CA THR A 51 -12.84 -37.32 -13.95
C THR A 51 -13.54 -36.06 -13.44
N VAL A 52 -14.61 -36.21 -12.66
CA VAL A 52 -15.29 -35.07 -12.02
C VAL A 52 -14.34 -34.28 -11.13
N PHE A 53 -13.57 -34.98 -10.26
CA PHE A 53 -12.63 -34.33 -9.38
C PHE A 53 -11.62 -33.48 -10.12
N PHE A 54 -10.93 -34.00 -11.12
CA PHE A 54 -9.92 -33.24 -11.86
C PHE A 54 -10.53 -32.15 -12.74
N CYS A 55 -11.69 -32.39 -13.34
CA CYS A 55 -12.38 -31.38 -14.14
C CYS A 55 -12.84 -30.18 -13.30
N GLU A 56 -13.42 -30.45 -12.13
CA GLU A 56 -13.93 -29.40 -11.24
C GLU A 56 -12.79 -28.61 -10.57
N PHE A 57 -11.74 -29.28 -10.10
CA PHE A 57 -10.68 -28.63 -9.35
C PHE A 57 -9.53 -28.11 -10.20
N ALA A 58 -9.14 -28.82 -11.26
CA ALA A 58 -7.95 -28.48 -12.05
C ALA A 58 -8.25 -27.99 -13.47
N GLY A 59 -9.51 -28.05 -13.93
CA GLY A 59 -9.93 -27.63 -15.27
C GLY A 59 -9.85 -28.73 -16.33
N GLN A 60 -10.62 -28.56 -17.41
CA GLN A 60 -10.85 -29.62 -18.42
C GLN A 60 -9.89 -29.55 -19.63
N THR A 61 -9.34 -28.40 -19.93
CA THR A 61 -8.49 -28.18 -21.13
C THR A 61 -7.21 -27.46 -20.76
N SER A 62 -6.22 -27.46 -21.65
CA SER A 62 -4.96 -26.74 -21.47
C SER A 62 -5.17 -25.24 -21.15
N GLN A 63 -6.16 -24.62 -21.79
CA GLN A 63 -6.51 -23.19 -21.60
C GLN A 63 -7.31 -22.91 -20.32
N ARG A 64 -7.92 -23.93 -19.73
CA ARG A 64 -8.75 -23.82 -18.50
C ARG A 64 -8.14 -24.53 -17.30
N LYS A 65 -6.88 -24.91 -17.37
CA LYS A 65 -6.14 -25.43 -16.21
C LYS A 65 -6.11 -24.37 -15.11
N ARG A 66 -6.21 -24.79 -13.86
CA ARG A 66 -6.10 -23.90 -12.69
C ARG A 66 -5.50 -24.63 -11.50
N ILE A 67 -4.96 -23.88 -10.58
CA ILE A 67 -4.58 -24.40 -9.26
C ILE A 67 -5.87 -24.57 -8.45
N PRO A 68 -6.15 -25.76 -7.89
CA PRO A 68 -7.30 -25.96 -7.03
C PRO A 68 -7.29 -24.98 -5.85
N SER A 69 -8.42 -24.35 -5.53
CA SER A 69 -8.52 -23.31 -4.49
C SER A 69 -8.04 -23.78 -3.11
N PHE A 70 -8.24 -25.05 -2.77
CA PHE A 70 -7.77 -25.60 -1.50
C PHE A 70 -6.24 -25.60 -1.35
N VAL A 71 -5.47 -25.56 -2.45
CA VAL A 71 -3.99 -25.53 -2.42
C VAL A 71 -3.49 -24.28 -1.71
N PHE A 72 -4.17 -23.16 -1.87
CA PHE A 72 -3.81 -21.90 -1.20
C PHE A 72 -3.99 -21.92 0.33
N HIS A 73 -4.69 -22.92 0.85
CA HIS A 73 -4.97 -23.12 2.28
C HIS A 73 -4.18 -24.30 2.89
N LEU A 74 -3.34 -24.96 2.11
CA LEU A 74 -2.49 -26.03 2.59
C LEU A 74 -1.31 -25.50 3.44
N SER A 75 -0.70 -26.38 4.24
CA SER A 75 0.57 -26.06 4.91
C SER A 75 1.68 -25.80 3.91
N ASP A 76 2.71 -25.06 4.32
CA ASP A 76 3.88 -24.73 3.51
C ASP A 76 4.55 -25.97 2.89
N GLU A 77 4.62 -27.06 3.63
CA GLU A 77 5.18 -28.34 3.16
C GLU A 77 4.36 -28.92 2.00
N LEU A 78 3.03 -28.89 2.10
CA LEU A 78 2.16 -29.40 1.05
C LEU A 78 2.09 -28.47 -0.17
N GLN A 79 2.16 -27.16 0.02
CA GLN A 79 2.32 -26.21 -1.07
C GLN A 79 3.64 -26.39 -1.79
N THR A 80 4.75 -26.67 -1.06
CA THR A 80 6.05 -27.00 -1.63
C THR A 80 5.96 -28.24 -2.50
N LEU A 81 5.36 -29.31 -1.97
CA LEU A 81 5.18 -30.56 -2.71
C LEU A 81 4.32 -30.37 -3.96
N PHE A 82 3.28 -29.54 -3.88
CA PHE A 82 2.44 -29.21 -5.03
C PHE A 82 3.25 -28.47 -6.11
N LEU A 83 4.03 -27.45 -5.73
CA LEU A 83 4.86 -26.70 -6.66
C LEU A 83 5.94 -27.58 -7.31
N ASP A 84 6.61 -28.41 -6.52
CA ASP A 84 7.63 -29.35 -7.04
C ASP A 84 7.01 -30.32 -8.06
N THR A 85 5.80 -30.79 -7.79
CA THR A 85 5.10 -31.70 -8.70
C THR A 85 4.65 -30.99 -9.98
N LEU A 86 4.10 -29.78 -9.84
CA LEU A 86 3.61 -28.98 -10.96
C LEU A 86 4.76 -28.58 -11.89
N VAL A 87 5.82 -27.99 -11.32
CA VAL A 87 6.99 -27.53 -12.09
C VAL A 87 7.79 -28.71 -12.65
N GLY A 88 7.92 -29.80 -11.90
CA GLY A 88 8.57 -31.02 -12.37
C GLY A 88 7.86 -31.71 -13.51
N GLY A 89 6.54 -31.50 -13.66
CA GLY A 89 5.73 -32.03 -14.75
C GLY A 89 5.77 -31.21 -16.04
N ASP A 90 5.48 -29.93 -15.92
CA ASP A 90 5.27 -29.00 -17.05
C ASP A 90 6.30 -27.84 -17.11
N GLY A 91 7.27 -27.78 -16.18
CA GLY A 91 8.28 -26.73 -16.16
C GLY A 91 9.41 -26.91 -17.18
N SER A 92 10.29 -25.90 -17.25
CA SER A 92 11.39 -25.83 -18.20
C SER A 92 12.30 -27.07 -18.16
N ARG A 93 12.71 -27.55 -19.35
CA ARG A 93 13.61 -28.70 -19.53
C ARG A 93 15.08 -28.42 -19.15
N GLU A 94 15.45 -27.21 -18.78
CA GLU A 94 16.82 -26.83 -18.42
C GLU A 94 17.30 -27.39 -17.08
N PHE A 95 16.40 -27.96 -16.27
CA PHE A 95 16.74 -28.52 -14.96
C PHE A 95 16.86 -30.04 -15.01
N PRO A 96 17.92 -30.63 -14.42
CA PRO A 96 18.07 -32.08 -14.36
C PRO A 96 16.90 -32.70 -13.59
N ARG A 97 16.33 -33.75 -14.16
CA ARG A 97 15.14 -34.48 -13.67
C ARG A 97 15.21 -35.00 -12.21
N TYR A 98 16.31 -34.82 -11.52
CA TYR A 98 16.63 -35.41 -10.22
C TYR A 98 17.22 -34.43 -9.21
N SER A 99 17.06 -33.13 -9.41
CA SER A 99 17.57 -32.17 -8.43
C SER A 99 16.50 -31.80 -7.41
N GLU A 100 16.94 -31.72 -6.17
CA GLU A 100 16.14 -31.38 -5.00
C GLU A 100 15.33 -30.11 -5.20
N ALA A 101 14.04 -30.17 -4.80
CA ALA A 101 13.11 -29.08 -4.54
C ALA A 101 13.08 -27.93 -5.58
N TYR A 102 12.30 -28.08 -6.65
CA TYR A 102 11.97 -26.99 -7.59
C TYR A 102 11.39 -25.75 -6.90
N ALA A 103 10.68 -25.93 -5.79
CA ALA A 103 10.11 -24.83 -5.01
C ALA A 103 11.18 -23.88 -4.44
N GLU A 104 12.42 -24.32 -4.26
CA GLU A 104 13.52 -23.51 -3.74
C GLU A 104 14.44 -22.92 -4.82
N ARG A 105 14.35 -23.40 -6.06
CA ARG A 105 15.14 -22.92 -7.20
C ARG A 105 14.35 -21.98 -8.09
N ASN A 106 15.08 -21.23 -8.89
CA ASN A 106 14.45 -20.43 -9.95
C ASN A 106 14.02 -21.35 -11.10
N PHE A 107 12.82 -21.12 -11.62
CA PHE A 107 12.25 -21.86 -12.73
C PHE A 107 11.43 -20.95 -13.65
N ASP A 108 11.23 -21.43 -14.87
CA ASP A 108 10.29 -20.87 -15.84
C ASP A 108 9.15 -21.87 -16.04
N PHE A 109 7.94 -21.37 -16.02
CA PHE A 109 6.72 -22.15 -16.25
C PHE A 109 5.87 -21.47 -17.33
N GLU A 110 5.66 -22.14 -18.45
CA GLU A 110 4.85 -21.62 -19.56
C GLU A 110 3.50 -22.35 -19.64
N THR A 111 2.43 -21.58 -19.78
CA THR A 111 1.07 -22.12 -19.91
C THR A 111 0.20 -21.24 -20.79
N THR A 112 -0.74 -21.87 -21.53
CA THR A 112 -1.80 -21.16 -22.25
C THR A 112 -3.00 -20.81 -21.36
N SER A 113 -3.03 -21.28 -20.12
CA SER A 113 -4.09 -20.97 -19.17
C SER A 113 -3.76 -19.72 -18.38
N ARG A 114 -4.57 -18.67 -18.53
CA ARG A 114 -4.53 -17.46 -17.70
C ARG A 114 -4.78 -17.79 -16.22
N GLU A 115 -5.74 -18.66 -15.93
CA GLU A 115 -6.09 -19.03 -14.55
C GLU A 115 -4.93 -19.77 -13.85
N LEU A 116 -4.25 -20.67 -14.58
CA LEU A 116 -3.09 -21.37 -14.03
C LEU A 116 -1.92 -20.43 -13.79
N ALA A 117 -1.64 -19.53 -14.73
CA ALA A 117 -0.58 -18.53 -14.58
C ALA A 117 -0.85 -17.58 -13.40
N ALA A 118 -2.08 -17.09 -13.28
CA ALA A 118 -2.51 -16.25 -12.18
C ALA A 118 -2.44 -16.98 -10.83
N GLY A 119 -2.93 -18.21 -10.77
CA GLY A 119 -2.85 -19.03 -9.56
C GLY A 119 -1.41 -19.35 -9.13
N LEU A 120 -0.52 -19.63 -10.09
CA LEU A 120 0.89 -19.87 -9.80
C LEU A 120 1.56 -18.59 -9.27
N SER A 121 1.29 -17.43 -9.89
CA SER A 121 1.76 -16.14 -9.41
C SER A 121 1.29 -15.86 -7.98
N MET A 122 0.01 -16.10 -7.69
CA MET A 122 -0.54 -15.94 -6.33
C MET A 122 0.11 -16.88 -5.31
N LEU A 123 0.31 -18.16 -5.66
CA LEU A 123 0.95 -19.12 -4.77
C LEU A 123 2.40 -18.74 -4.47
N LEU A 124 3.15 -18.26 -5.48
CA LEU A 124 4.50 -17.75 -5.32
C LEU A 124 4.54 -16.49 -4.44
N THR A 125 3.59 -15.56 -4.61
CA THR A 125 3.44 -14.36 -3.76
C THR A 125 3.19 -14.75 -2.30
N GLN A 126 2.28 -15.69 -2.06
CA GLN A 126 1.95 -16.21 -0.74
C GLN A 126 3.18 -16.79 -0.02
N ARG A 127 4.06 -17.42 -0.78
CA ARG A 127 5.32 -18.02 -0.30
C ARG A 127 6.49 -17.03 -0.25
N GLY A 128 6.25 -15.74 -0.53
CA GLY A 128 7.30 -14.72 -0.56
C GLY A 128 8.35 -14.90 -1.67
N ARG A 129 8.04 -15.70 -2.71
CA ARG A 129 8.94 -15.95 -3.86
C ARG A 129 8.78 -14.83 -4.87
N LYS A 130 9.88 -14.15 -5.18
CA LYS A 130 9.93 -13.15 -6.26
C LYS A 130 9.75 -13.83 -7.61
N HIS A 131 8.92 -13.24 -8.45
CA HIS A 131 8.64 -13.76 -9.79
C HIS A 131 8.16 -12.64 -10.71
N SER A 132 8.16 -12.93 -12.00
CA SER A 132 7.56 -12.10 -13.04
C SER A 132 6.55 -12.92 -13.83
N LEU A 133 5.52 -12.27 -14.35
CA LEU A 133 4.54 -12.84 -15.25
C LEU A 133 4.58 -12.07 -16.57
N LYS A 134 4.73 -12.80 -17.68
CA LYS A 134 4.78 -12.23 -19.03
C LYS A 134 3.79 -12.93 -19.93
N TYR A 135 3.01 -12.17 -20.68
CA TYR A 135 2.19 -12.68 -21.78
C TYR A 135 2.93 -12.58 -23.11
N HIS A 136 2.82 -13.60 -23.93
CA HIS A 136 3.41 -13.71 -25.25
C HIS A 136 2.31 -13.76 -26.30
N ASP A 137 2.01 -12.62 -26.95
CA ASP A 137 0.96 -12.49 -27.95
C ASP A 137 1.08 -13.49 -29.10
N ALA A 138 2.28 -13.71 -29.61
CA ALA A 138 2.53 -14.61 -30.75
C ALA A 138 2.22 -16.09 -30.45
N LYS A 139 2.26 -16.48 -29.19
CA LYS A 139 2.04 -17.87 -28.74
C LYS A 139 0.74 -18.03 -27.95
N GLU A 140 0.07 -16.93 -27.64
CA GLU A 140 -1.08 -16.88 -26.72
C GLU A 140 -0.80 -17.62 -25.40
N SER A 141 0.39 -17.43 -24.83
CA SER A 141 0.87 -18.11 -23.63
C SER A 141 1.40 -17.14 -22.57
N TYR A 142 1.37 -17.60 -21.33
CA TYR A 142 1.88 -16.91 -20.16
C TYR A 142 3.14 -17.61 -19.68
N THR A 143 4.20 -16.85 -19.36
CA THR A 143 5.41 -17.37 -18.69
C THR A 143 5.48 -16.78 -17.28
N VAL A 144 5.50 -17.64 -16.29
CA VAL A 144 5.83 -17.30 -14.89
C VAL A 144 7.29 -17.67 -14.65
N ARG A 145 8.12 -16.67 -14.34
CA ARG A 145 9.55 -16.83 -14.07
C ARG A 145 9.88 -16.42 -12.66
N THR A 146 10.45 -17.30 -11.86
CA THR A 146 10.96 -16.95 -10.53
C THR A 146 12.36 -16.32 -10.63
N CYS A 147 12.68 -15.44 -9.68
CA CYS A 147 13.94 -14.70 -9.65
C CYS A 147 14.39 -14.40 -8.22
N ASP A 148 15.69 -14.16 -8.02
CA ASP A 148 16.27 -13.84 -6.71
C ASP A 148 16.10 -12.35 -6.38
N SER A 149 16.09 -11.49 -7.41
CA SER A 149 15.92 -10.05 -7.29
C SER A 149 15.07 -9.52 -8.45
N TYR A 150 14.26 -8.48 -8.17
CA TYR A 150 13.66 -7.70 -9.25
C TYR A 150 14.73 -6.84 -9.91
N CYS A 151 14.70 -6.71 -11.22
CA CYS A 151 15.55 -5.76 -11.92
C CYS A 151 15.15 -4.34 -11.49
N GLU A 152 16.13 -3.54 -11.08
CA GLU A 152 15.91 -2.13 -10.80
C GLU A 152 15.61 -1.37 -12.10
N GLY A 153 14.54 -0.59 -12.10
CA GLY A 153 14.51 0.66 -12.82
C GLY A 153 14.15 0.64 -14.30
N HIS A 154 13.14 -0.10 -14.72
CA HIS A 154 12.37 0.40 -15.87
C HIS A 154 11.10 1.03 -15.35
N ALA A 155 10.96 2.35 -15.56
CA ALA A 155 9.69 3.01 -15.37
C ALA A 155 8.64 2.27 -16.22
N PRO A 156 7.47 1.94 -15.66
CA PRO A 156 6.42 1.31 -16.45
C PRO A 156 6.06 2.26 -17.61
N GLU A 157 6.02 1.72 -18.82
CA GLU A 157 5.52 2.46 -19.98
C GLU A 157 4.01 2.68 -19.76
N LEU A 158 3.62 3.93 -19.64
CA LEU A 158 2.22 4.31 -19.51
C LEU A 158 1.64 4.37 -20.92
N THR A 159 0.74 3.45 -21.24
CA THR A 159 -0.03 3.49 -22.48
C THR A 159 -1.45 3.92 -22.14
N GLU A 160 -1.89 5.05 -22.69
CA GLU A 160 -3.28 5.48 -22.64
C GLU A 160 -4.03 4.86 -23.83
N PHE A 161 -5.16 4.25 -23.55
CA PHE A 161 -6.07 3.76 -24.57
C PHE A 161 -7.51 4.05 -24.17
N ASP A 162 -8.34 4.32 -25.17
CA ASP A 162 -9.78 4.51 -24.95
C ASP A 162 -10.41 3.18 -24.55
N HIS A 163 -10.95 3.15 -23.33
CA HIS A 163 -11.65 1.98 -22.80
C HIS A 163 -13.15 2.23 -22.87
N HIS A 164 -13.86 1.37 -23.61
CA HIS A 164 -15.31 1.46 -23.79
C HIS A 164 -16.09 0.34 -23.07
N ASP A 165 -15.38 -0.48 -22.28
CA ASP A 165 -15.94 -1.57 -21.49
C ASP A 165 -16.07 -1.20 -20.00
N TYR A 166 -16.79 -2.03 -19.25
CA TYR A 166 -17.01 -1.84 -17.84
C TYR A 166 -15.74 -2.04 -17.03
N VAL A 167 -15.58 -1.17 -16.02
CA VAL A 167 -14.57 -1.33 -14.97
C VAL A 167 -15.25 -2.02 -13.80
N TYR A 168 -14.73 -3.17 -13.36
CA TYR A 168 -15.24 -3.93 -12.24
C TYR A 168 -14.52 -3.51 -10.96
N ASP A 169 -15.29 -3.38 -9.89
CA ASP A 169 -14.77 -3.15 -8.55
C ASP A 169 -15.16 -4.33 -7.64
N LEU A 170 -14.29 -4.67 -6.67
CA LEU A 170 -14.48 -5.79 -5.77
C LEU A 170 -14.68 -5.28 -4.34
N SER A 171 -15.82 -5.56 -3.74
CA SER A 171 -16.06 -5.28 -2.33
C SER A 171 -15.42 -6.35 -1.46
N VAL A 172 -14.49 -5.97 -0.60
CA VAL A 172 -13.79 -6.86 0.33
C VAL A 172 -14.06 -6.42 1.75
N ALA A 173 -14.66 -7.30 2.55
CA ALA A 173 -15.00 -7.01 3.94
C ALA A 173 -13.76 -6.63 4.78
N GLU A 174 -13.92 -5.67 5.68
CA GLU A 174 -12.97 -5.18 6.68
C GLU A 174 -11.79 -4.36 6.15
N ASN A 175 -11.10 -4.77 5.09
CA ASN A 175 -9.86 -4.12 4.63
C ASN A 175 -9.98 -3.37 3.30
N GLU A 176 -11.05 -3.60 2.54
CA GLU A 176 -11.28 -3.00 1.22
C GLU A 176 -10.10 -3.17 0.24
N ASN A 177 -9.27 -4.19 0.49
CA ASN A 177 -8.08 -4.48 -0.29
C ASN A 177 -8.17 -5.87 -0.89
N PHE A 178 -7.70 -6.01 -2.12
CA PHE A 178 -7.51 -7.31 -2.77
C PHE A 178 -6.20 -7.33 -3.54
N VAL A 179 -5.68 -8.52 -3.80
CA VAL A 179 -4.46 -8.70 -4.57
C VAL A 179 -4.85 -9.10 -5.98
N ASP A 180 -4.39 -8.34 -6.97
CA ASP A 180 -4.48 -8.76 -8.36
C ASP A 180 -3.62 -10.00 -8.58
N ALA A 181 -4.27 -11.12 -8.93
CA ALA A 181 -3.61 -12.40 -9.12
C ALA A 181 -2.61 -12.41 -10.29
N VAL A 182 -2.76 -11.50 -11.25
CA VAL A 182 -1.89 -11.44 -12.44
C VAL A 182 -0.62 -10.63 -12.15
N GLY A 183 -0.76 -9.51 -11.45
CA GLY A 183 0.36 -8.60 -11.18
C GLY A 183 0.91 -8.67 -9.76
N GLY A 184 0.23 -9.36 -8.84
CA GLY A 184 0.57 -9.35 -7.42
C GLY A 184 0.44 -7.96 -6.79
N VAL A 185 -0.29 -7.06 -7.43
CA VAL A 185 -0.52 -5.68 -6.96
C VAL A 185 -1.65 -5.67 -5.96
N VAL A 186 -1.43 -5.06 -4.81
CA VAL A 186 -2.50 -4.81 -3.85
C VAL A 186 -3.33 -3.64 -4.37
N LEU A 187 -4.57 -3.93 -4.69
CA LEU A 187 -5.57 -2.96 -5.12
C LEU A 187 -6.50 -2.63 -3.96
N HIS A 188 -6.92 -1.39 -3.91
CA HIS A 188 -7.91 -0.95 -2.95
C HIS A 188 -9.18 -0.56 -3.69
N ASN A 189 -10.29 -0.98 -3.13
CA ASN A 189 -11.61 -0.75 -3.68
C ASN A 189 -12.08 0.69 -3.46
N THR A 190 -12.93 1.21 -4.34
CA THR A 190 -13.66 2.47 -4.19
C THR A 190 -15.14 2.16 -4.15
N ASP A 191 -15.73 2.22 -2.95
CA ASP A 191 -17.11 1.79 -2.71
C ASP A 191 -18.14 2.89 -2.97
N SER A 192 -17.70 4.12 -3.30
CA SER A 192 -18.59 5.25 -3.42
C SER A 192 -18.31 6.14 -4.63
N VAL A 193 -19.38 6.63 -5.24
CA VAL A 193 -19.36 7.64 -6.30
C VAL A 193 -19.89 8.96 -5.73
N MET A 194 -19.18 10.06 -5.99
CA MET A 194 -19.60 11.39 -5.58
C MET A 194 -20.13 12.15 -6.78
N LEU A 195 -21.34 12.70 -6.66
CA LEU A 195 -21.98 13.48 -7.68
C LEU A 195 -22.08 14.94 -7.25
N GLU A 196 -21.65 15.85 -8.10
CA GLU A 196 -21.84 17.29 -7.92
C GLU A 196 -23.18 17.70 -8.52
N LEU A 197 -24.06 18.26 -7.69
CA LEU A 197 -25.42 18.67 -8.11
C LEU A 197 -25.52 20.15 -8.51
N GLY A 198 -24.43 20.91 -8.36
CA GLY A 198 -24.38 22.33 -8.66
C GLY A 198 -24.90 23.24 -7.54
N SER A 199 -24.51 24.51 -7.59
CA SER A 199 -24.75 25.49 -6.51
C SER A 199 -26.20 26.01 -6.45
N SER A 200 -27.03 25.75 -7.44
CA SER A 200 -28.43 26.19 -7.48
C SER A 200 -29.42 25.23 -6.83
N VAL A 201 -28.98 24.01 -6.52
CA VAL A 201 -29.84 22.96 -5.94
C VAL A 201 -29.94 23.16 -4.42
N THR A 202 -31.16 23.23 -3.90
CA THR A 202 -31.39 23.32 -2.47
C THR A 202 -31.15 21.96 -1.78
N LYS A 203 -30.95 21.97 -0.46
CA LYS A 203 -30.75 20.72 0.32
C LYS A 203 -31.89 19.71 0.11
N SER A 204 -33.15 20.17 0.12
CA SER A 204 -34.31 19.29 -0.07
C SER A 204 -34.31 18.68 -1.47
N GLU A 205 -34.13 19.50 -2.50
CA GLU A 205 -34.06 19.04 -3.89
C GLU A 205 -32.90 18.08 -4.09
N ALA A 206 -31.75 18.31 -3.43
CA ALA A 206 -30.61 17.42 -3.50
C ALA A 206 -30.91 16.04 -2.88
N ILE A 207 -31.62 15.99 -1.75
CA ILE A 207 -32.02 14.74 -1.12
C ILE A 207 -33.00 13.97 -2.02
N ASP A 208 -34.03 14.64 -2.52
CA ASP A 208 -35.05 14.03 -3.39
C ASP A 208 -34.41 13.49 -4.66
N LEU A 209 -33.57 14.29 -5.32
CA LEU A 209 -32.83 13.89 -6.53
C LEU A 209 -31.89 12.70 -6.27
N SER A 210 -31.24 12.66 -5.10
CA SER A 210 -30.33 11.55 -4.77
C SER A 210 -31.08 10.23 -4.60
N PHE A 211 -32.25 10.24 -4.00
CA PHE A 211 -33.13 9.07 -3.94
C PHE A 211 -33.67 8.66 -5.31
N ASP A 212 -34.02 9.63 -6.16
CA ASP A 212 -34.41 9.34 -7.53
C ASP A 212 -33.28 8.68 -8.34
N ILE A 213 -32.05 9.15 -8.17
CA ILE A 213 -30.85 8.53 -8.79
C ILE A 213 -30.62 7.12 -8.25
N GLU A 214 -30.68 6.92 -6.94
CA GLU A 214 -30.56 5.61 -6.30
C GLU A 214 -31.59 4.63 -6.89
N ALA A 215 -32.87 4.99 -6.88
CA ALA A 215 -33.94 4.17 -7.43
C ALA A 215 -33.71 3.86 -8.91
N HIS A 216 -33.35 4.88 -9.71
CA HIS A 216 -33.12 4.72 -11.14
C HIS A 216 -31.98 3.77 -11.46
N ILE A 217 -30.89 3.80 -10.69
CA ILE A 217 -29.74 2.91 -10.88
C ILE A 217 -30.10 1.50 -10.44
N ASN A 218 -30.70 1.35 -9.26
CA ASN A 218 -31.09 0.03 -8.73
C ASN A 218 -32.09 -0.69 -9.65
N ASP A 219 -33.04 0.02 -10.23
CA ASP A 219 -34.00 -0.54 -11.19
C ASP A 219 -33.33 -1.05 -12.48
N ARG A 220 -32.12 -0.60 -12.79
CA ARG A 220 -31.37 -1.01 -13.99
C ARG A 220 -30.36 -2.12 -13.78
N TYR A 221 -30.08 -2.49 -12.57
CA TYR A 221 -29.09 -3.54 -12.31
C TYR A 221 -29.50 -4.91 -12.84
N ASP A 222 -30.80 -5.23 -12.89
CA ASP A 222 -31.30 -6.47 -13.50
C ASP A 222 -30.99 -6.53 -15.01
N ASP A 223 -31.23 -5.44 -15.72
CA ASP A 223 -30.93 -5.33 -17.16
C ASP A 223 -29.43 -5.37 -17.41
N PHE A 224 -28.65 -4.62 -16.60
CA PHE A 224 -27.20 -4.62 -16.64
C PHE A 224 -26.62 -6.03 -16.42
N ALA A 225 -27.11 -6.76 -15.43
CA ALA A 225 -26.65 -8.10 -15.12
C ALA A 225 -26.91 -9.07 -16.27
N ARG A 226 -28.11 -9.01 -16.87
CA ARG A 226 -28.47 -9.86 -18.01
C ARG A 226 -27.73 -9.49 -19.30
N GLU A 227 -27.65 -8.20 -19.63
CA GLU A 227 -27.12 -7.76 -20.93
C GLU A 227 -25.60 -7.72 -20.96
N ARG A 228 -24.95 -7.47 -19.82
CA ARG A 228 -23.52 -7.19 -19.76
C ARG A 228 -22.71 -8.26 -19.04
N LEU A 229 -23.33 -8.96 -18.09
CA LEU A 229 -22.65 -9.98 -17.28
C LEU A 229 -23.16 -11.40 -17.58
N ASP A 230 -24.17 -11.55 -18.46
CA ASP A 230 -24.80 -12.82 -18.82
C ASP A 230 -25.22 -13.63 -17.57
N THR A 231 -25.81 -12.93 -16.60
CA THR A 231 -26.31 -13.55 -15.35
C THR A 231 -27.73 -13.05 -15.04
N GLU A 232 -28.57 -13.95 -14.54
CA GLU A 232 -29.91 -13.60 -14.09
C GLU A 232 -29.97 -13.28 -12.58
N GLU A 233 -28.95 -13.67 -11.84
CA GLU A 233 -28.86 -13.41 -10.39
C GLU A 233 -27.68 -12.46 -10.08
N HIS A 234 -27.98 -11.39 -9.36
CA HIS A 234 -26.96 -10.46 -8.87
C HIS A 234 -27.31 -9.94 -7.48
N ARG A 235 -26.39 -9.21 -6.86
CA ARG A 235 -26.55 -8.54 -5.57
C ARG A 235 -26.11 -7.08 -5.65
N PHE A 236 -26.11 -6.51 -6.85
CA PHE A 236 -25.76 -5.10 -7.02
C PHE A 236 -26.86 -4.23 -6.41
N GLN A 237 -26.44 -3.33 -5.55
CA GLN A 237 -27.28 -2.33 -4.92
C GLN A 237 -26.41 -1.12 -4.60
N ILE A 238 -26.92 0.07 -4.83
CA ILE A 238 -26.35 1.30 -4.30
C ILE A 238 -27.33 1.92 -3.31
N GLU A 239 -26.80 2.69 -2.39
CA GLU A 239 -27.56 3.45 -1.40
C GLU A 239 -27.06 4.89 -1.35
N PHE A 240 -27.98 5.83 -1.23
CA PHE A 240 -27.67 7.22 -0.93
C PHE A 240 -27.25 7.33 0.53
N GLU A 241 -25.96 7.39 0.78
CA GLU A 241 -25.39 7.36 2.14
C GLU A 241 -25.31 8.75 2.76
N LYS A 242 -24.77 9.74 2.03
CA LYS A 242 -24.42 11.04 2.59
C LYS A 242 -24.65 12.17 1.58
N LEU A 243 -25.11 13.34 2.10
CA LEU A 243 -25.09 14.59 1.38
C LEU A 243 -24.08 15.55 2.01
N TYR A 244 -23.11 15.98 1.20
CA TYR A 244 -22.16 17.01 1.57
C TYR A 244 -22.66 18.38 1.09
N ARG A 245 -22.64 19.37 1.96
CA ARG A 245 -22.87 20.76 1.59
C ARG A 245 -21.69 21.32 0.80
N ARG A 246 -20.47 20.93 1.19
CA ARG A 246 -19.20 21.24 0.53
C ARG A 246 -18.30 20.03 0.61
N PHE A 247 -17.54 19.85 -0.44
CA PHE A 247 -16.59 18.76 -0.56
C PHE A 247 -15.25 19.31 -1.06
N PHE A 248 -14.17 18.94 -0.39
CA PHE A 248 -12.81 19.35 -0.70
C PHE A 248 -11.94 18.13 -0.96
N GLN A 249 -11.23 18.14 -2.07
CA GLN A 249 -10.29 17.08 -2.42
C GLN A 249 -8.89 17.69 -2.64
N ALA A 250 -7.90 17.21 -1.86
CA ALA A 250 -6.53 17.70 -1.92
C ALA A 250 -5.67 16.90 -2.89
N GLY A 251 -5.86 17.07 -4.20
CA GLY A 251 -4.95 16.67 -5.30
C GLY A 251 -4.37 15.24 -5.32
N LYS A 252 -4.62 14.40 -4.31
CA LYS A 252 -4.19 12.99 -4.24
C LYS A 252 -5.37 12.09 -3.97
N LYS A 253 -5.34 10.89 -4.55
CA LYS A 253 -6.33 9.84 -4.27
C LYS A 253 -6.48 9.63 -2.76
N LYS A 254 -7.73 9.45 -2.30
CA LYS A 254 -8.10 9.15 -0.91
C LYS A 254 -7.82 10.28 0.10
N ARG A 255 -7.70 11.53 -0.34
CA ARG A 255 -7.58 12.70 0.53
C ARG A 255 -8.73 13.65 0.23
N TYR A 256 -9.76 13.55 1.04
CA TYR A 256 -10.94 14.40 0.91
C TYR A 256 -11.50 14.78 2.28
N ALA A 257 -12.24 15.86 2.30
CA ALA A 257 -13.03 16.26 3.43
C ALA A 257 -14.37 16.84 2.96
N GLY A 258 -15.41 16.69 3.77
CA GLY A 258 -16.72 17.19 3.43
C GLY A 258 -17.56 17.57 4.64
N HIS A 259 -18.37 18.61 4.51
CA HIS A 259 -19.34 19.00 5.50
C HIS A 259 -20.64 18.23 5.24
N ILE A 260 -20.91 17.20 6.03
CA ILE A 260 -22.10 16.35 5.93
C ILE A 260 -23.29 17.09 6.54
N VAL A 261 -24.35 17.23 5.75
CA VAL A 261 -25.60 17.86 6.19
C VAL A 261 -26.78 16.90 6.24
N TRP A 262 -26.60 15.69 5.72
CA TRP A 262 -27.56 14.59 5.81
C TRP A 262 -26.80 13.26 5.71
N LYS A 263 -27.20 12.28 6.51
CA LYS A 263 -26.61 10.94 6.55
C LYS A 263 -27.65 9.91 6.98
N GLU A 264 -27.82 8.83 6.19
CA GLU A 264 -28.67 7.67 6.54
C GLU A 264 -30.08 8.09 7.05
N GLY A 265 -30.77 8.97 6.35
CA GLY A 265 -32.12 9.42 6.70
C GLY A 265 -32.19 10.50 7.78
N LYS A 266 -31.08 11.05 8.28
CA LYS A 266 -31.03 12.04 9.34
C LYS A 266 -30.33 13.31 8.91
N GLU A 267 -30.82 14.44 9.41
CA GLU A 267 -30.07 15.68 9.37
C GLU A 267 -28.91 15.63 10.35
N VAL A 268 -27.75 16.02 9.89
CA VAL A 268 -26.51 16.07 10.69
C VAL A 268 -25.77 17.38 10.39
N ASP A 269 -24.84 17.72 11.26
CA ASP A 269 -23.84 18.78 11.05
C ASP A 269 -22.48 18.18 11.47
N ASP A 270 -21.89 17.40 10.58
CA ASP A 270 -20.67 16.66 10.86
C ASP A 270 -19.63 16.88 9.76
N ILE A 271 -18.38 16.57 10.06
CA ILE A 271 -17.26 16.71 9.13
C ILE A 271 -16.59 15.37 8.91
N ASP A 272 -16.64 14.91 7.68
CA ASP A 272 -15.92 13.73 7.23
C ASP A 272 -14.54 14.15 6.70
N ILE A 273 -13.49 13.55 7.25
CA ILE A 273 -12.11 13.80 6.82
C ILE A 273 -11.41 12.47 6.62
N THR A 274 -10.97 12.20 5.41
CA THR A 274 -10.31 10.95 5.03
C THR A 274 -8.95 11.20 4.41
N GLY A 275 -7.97 10.36 4.77
CA GLY A 275 -6.63 10.32 4.14
C GLY A 275 -5.66 11.42 4.54
N PHE A 276 -6.03 12.32 5.46
CA PHE A 276 -5.14 13.35 5.98
C PHE A 276 -4.31 12.85 7.17
N GLU A 277 -3.16 13.48 7.38
CA GLU A 277 -2.16 13.06 8.34
C GLU A 277 -2.61 13.15 9.80
N TYR A 278 -3.57 14.00 10.14
CA TYR A 278 -3.98 14.26 11.53
C TYR A 278 -4.48 13.00 12.28
N LYS A 279 -4.94 11.98 11.58
CA LYS A 279 -5.34 10.68 12.17
C LYS A 279 -4.17 9.79 12.54
N ARG A 280 -2.98 10.06 12.02
CA ARG A 280 -1.81 9.22 12.23
C ARG A 280 -1.26 9.39 13.65
N SER A 281 -0.70 8.32 14.16
CA SER A 281 -0.14 8.29 15.51
C SER A 281 1.31 8.78 15.62
N ASP A 282 1.97 9.04 14.48
CA ASP A 282 3.36 9.48 14.36
C ASP A 282 3.49 10.97 14.00
N ILE A 283 2.43 11.74 14.20
CA ILE A 283 2.34 13.15 13.87
C ILE A 283 2.20 13.98 15.16
N ALA A 284 2.87 15.12 15.24
CA ALA A 284 2.81 16.04 16.36
C ALA A 284 1.38 16.56 16.66
N GLN A 285 1.09 16.88 17.89
CA GLN A 285 -0.25 17.34 18.31
C GLN A 285 -0.63 18.65 17.60
N VAL A 286 0.32 19.59 17.51
CA VAL A 286 0.13 20.85 16.78
C VAL A 286 -0.25 20.61 15.32
N THR A 287 0.38 19.66 14.65
CA THR A 287 0.04 19.31 13.25
C THR A 287 -1.39 18.80 13.14
N LYS A 288 -1.80 17.94 14.09
CA LYS A 288 -3.17 17.39 14.12
C LYS A 288 -4.21 18.47 14.29
N ARG A 289 -3.96 19.37 15.26
CA ARG A 289 -4.87 20.47 15.58
C ARG A 289 -4.99 21.44 14.40
N VAL A 290 -3.87 21.95 13.91
CA VAL A 290 -3.86 22.94 12.84
C VAL A 290 -4.41 22.35 11.51
N GLN A 291 -4.01 21.12 11.14
CA GLN A 291 -4.52 20.52 9.92
C GLN A 291 -6.03 20.27 9.98
N ARG A 292 -6.53 19.81 11.13
CA ARG A 292 -7.97 19.60 11.32
C ARG A 292 -8.74 20.92 11.22
N GLU A 293 -8.30 21.95 11.92
CA GLU A 293 -8.95 23.26 11.94
C GLU A 293 -9.01 23.88 10.54
N VAL A 294 -7.89 23.87 9.82
CA VAL A 294 -7.85 24.36 8.43
C VAL A 294 -8.84 23.62 7.53
N ILE A 295 -8.90 22.30 7.64
CA ILE A 295 -9.84 21.50 6.84
C ILE A 295 -11.28 21.82 7.23
N GLU A 296 -11.58 21.97 8.52
CA GLU A 296 -12.91 22.37 9.00
C GLU A 296 -13.32 23.75 8.46
N MET A 297 -12.43 24.74 8.51
CA MET A 297 -12.65 26.07 7.95
C MET A 297 -13.00 25.99 6.45
N ILE A 298 -12.23 25.22 5.68
CA ILE A 298 -12.46 25.05 4.23
C ILE A 298 -13.83 24.46 3.95
N VAL A 299 -14.18 23.34 4.59
CA VAL A 299 -15.45 22.65 4.30
C VAL A 299 -16.68 23.34 4.90
N ARG A 300 -16.52 24.16 5.92
CA ARG A 300 -17.58 25.04 6.43
C ARG A 300 -17.76 26.30 5.59
N GLY A 301 -16.76 26.63 4.78
CA GLY A 301 -16.82 27.70 3.80
C GLY A 301 -16.32 29.04 4.27
N GLU A 302 -15.39 29.03 5.19
CA GLU A 302 -14.59 30.20 5.49
C GLU A 302 -13.90 30.69 4.21
N ASP A 303 -13.71 31.98 4.09
CA ASP A 303 -12.99 32.54 2.96
C ASP A 303 -11.47 32.22 3.05
N LEU A 304 -10.78 32.35 1.95
CA LEU A 304 -9.35 32.04 1.88
C LEU A 304 -8.50 32.98 2.74
N ASP A 305 -8.96 34.22 2.95
CA ASP A 305 -8.29 35.21 3.78
C ASP A 305 -8.35 34.81 5.26
N GLY A 306 -9.51 34.31 5.72
CA GLY A 306 -9.66 33.76 7.07
C GLY A 306 -8.76 32.55 7.34
N VAL A 307 -8.70 31.61 6.38
CA VAL A 307 -7.79 30.45 6.47
C VAL A 307 -6.33 30.90 6.52
N LYS A 308 -5.95 31.90 5.71
CA LYS A 308 -4.61 32.44 5.66
C LYS A 308 -4.25 33.15 6.96
N GLU A 309 -5.14 33.97 7.50
CA GLU A 309 -4.93 34.65 8.78
C GLU A 309 -4.75 33.69 9.94
N PHE A 310 -5.61 32.66 10.01
CA PHE A 310 -5.46 31.61 11.02
C PHE A 310 -4.08 30.93 10.93
N LEU A 311 -3.70 30.49 9.76
CA LEU A 311 -2.40 29.84 9.56
C LEU A 311 -1.22 30.76 9.87
N HIS A 312 -1.29 32.02 9.49
CA HIS A 312 -0.27 33.01 9.79
C HIS A 312 -0.09 33.18 11.31
N GLN A 313 -1.18 33.25 12.05
CA GLN A 313 -1.15 33.32 13.51
C GLN A 313 -0.54 32.08 14.14
N GLU A 314 -0.90 30.88 13.68
CA GLU A 314 -0.35 29.61 14.15
C GLU A 314 1.16 29.50 13.87
N ILE A 315 1.60 29.91 12.68
CA ILE A 315 3.04 29.92 12.32
C ILE A 315 3.79 30.93 13.20
N THR A 316 3.24 32.13 13.40
CA THR A 316 3.89 33.16 14.23
C THR A 316 4.00 32.70 15.70
N THR A 317 2.94 32.07 16.23
CA THR A 317 2.98 31.48 17.58
C THR A 317 3.99 30.34 17.67
N PHE A 318 4.12 29.54 16.62
CA PHE A 318 5.12 28.49 16.57
C PHE A 318 6.55 29.05 16.55
N GLU A 319 6.79 30.07 15.76
CA GLU A 319 8.09 30.74 15.65
C GLU A 319 8.49 31.51 16.92
N SER A 320 7.53 31.93 17.77
CA SER A 320 7.85 32.56 19.06
C SER A 320 8.51 31.59 20.05
N GLY A 321 8.35 30.28 19.83
CA GLY A 321 8.93 29.25 20.70
C GLY A 321 8.22 29.08 22.06
N GLU A 322 7.03 29.63 22.21
CA GLU A 322 6.27 29.59 23.47
C GLU A 322 5.41 28.32 23.63
N GLN A 323 5.37 27.45 22.59
CA GLN A 323 4.58 26.23 22.63
C GLN A 323 5.24 25.15 23.49
N SER A 324 4.42 24.31 24.12
CA SER A 324 4.89 23.15 24.89
C SER A 324 5.60 22.13 23.98
N LEU A 325 6.65 21.53 24.49
CA LEU A 325 7.39 20.50 23.75
C LEU A 325 6.51 19.27 23.49
N THR A 326 5.56 19.00 24.37
CA THR A 326 4.57 17.92 24.18
C THR A 326 3.68 18.17 22.97
N GLU A 327 3.32 19.41 22.65
CA GLU A 327 2.51 19.73 21.47
C GLU A 327 3.29 19.62 20.16
N VAL A 328 4.52 20.13 20.16
CA VAL A 328 5.36 20.21 18.94
C VAL A 328 6.18 18.96 18.72
N GLY A 329 6.45 18.18 19.75
CA GLY A 329 7.28 16.97 19.68
C GLY A 329 6.71 15.93 18.72
N ILE A 330 7.55 15.39 17.87
CA ILE A 330 7.17 14.43 16.82
C ILE A 330 7.26 13.00 17.39
N PRO A 331 6.12 12.30 17.60
CA PRO A 331 6.16 10.94 18.13
C PRO A 331 6.72 9.95 17.10
N GLY A 332 7.49 8.97 17.60
CA GLY A 332 8.03 7.91 16.74
C GLY A 332 8.18 6.60 17.49
N GLY A 333 7.69 5.51 16.91
CA GLY A 333 7.80 4.18 17.52
C GLY A 333 9.20 3.58 17.37
N ILE A 334 9.67 2.90 18.41
CA ILE A 334 10.90 2.09 18.40
C ILE A 334 10.51 0.62 18.28
N GLY A 335 10.69 0.05 17.09
CA GLY A 335 10.26 -1.32 16.77
C GLY A 335 11.26 -2.42 17.12
N LYS A 336 12.56 -2.06 17.28
CA LYS A 336 13.66 -2.98 17.60
C LYS A 336 14.42 -2.48 18.84
N ARG A 337 15.34 -3.28 19.35
CA ARG A 337 16.34 -2.77 20.30
C ARG A 337 17.17 -1.67 19.62
N LEU A 338 17.59 -0.66 20.35
CA LEU A 338 18.31 0.50 19.78
C LEU A 338 19.64 0.09 19.13
N ASP A 339 20.32 -0.92 19.67
CA ASP A 339 21.56 -1.48 19.12
C ASP A 339 21.37 -2.32 17.84
N ALA A 340 20.13 -2.73 17.54
CA ALA A 340 19.79 -3.56 16.38
C ALA A 340 19.33 -2.76 15.15
N TYR A 341 19.50 -1.44 15.17
CA TYR A 341 19.18 -0.60 14.00
C TYR A 341 20.43 -0.37 13.14
N ASP A 342 20.34 -0.74 11.88
CA ASP A 342 21.39 -0.51 10.87
C ASP A 342 21.46 0.97 10.43
N THR A 343 20.33 1.68 10.56
CA THR A 343 20.21 3.09 10.16
C THR A 343 20.03 3.96 11.40
N ASP A 344 20.89 4.96 11.55
CA ASP A 344 20.83 5.94 12.64
C ASP A 344 19.85 7.07 12.32
N THR A 345 18.55 6.76 12.37
CA THR A 345 17.50 7.77 12.17
C THR A 345 17.45 8.75 13.35
N ALA A 346 16.92 9.96 13.12
CA ALA A 346 16.75 10.97 14.18
C ALA A 346 15.99 10.41 15.41
N GLN A 347 14.99 9.54 15.20
CA GLN A 347 14.26 8.89 16.28
C GLN A 347 15.13 7.95 17.11
N VAL A 348 15.92 7.11 16.45
CA VAL A 348 16.82 6.16 17.12
C VAL A 348 17.95 6.87 17.83
N ARG A 349 18.55 7.85 17.16
CA ARG A 349 19.65 8.67 17.71
C ARG A 349 19.18 9.47 18.92
N GLY A 350 18.05 10.18 18.80
CA GLY A 350 17.49 10.95 19.90
C GLY A 350 17.11 10.09 21.11
N ALA A 351 16.65 8.84 20.88
CA ALA A 351 16.36 7.91 21.97
C ALA A 351 17.64 7.38 22.66
N ARG A 352 18.72 7.12 21.90
CA ARG A 352 20.03 6.76 22.47
C ARG A 352 20.59 7.91 23.32
N TYR A 353 20.54 9.13 22.81
CA TYR A 353 20.97 10.32 23.53
C TYR A 353 20.17 10.52 24.83
N ALA A 354 18.86 10.40 24.77
CA ALA A 354 18.01 10.57 25.95
C ALA A 354 18.28 9.49 27.01
N ASN A 355 18.48 8.24 26.61
CA ASN A 355 18.80 7.17 27.55
C ASN A 355 20.14 7.42 28.26
N GLU A 356 21.14 7.89 27.55
CA GLU A 356 22.48 8.14 28.08
C GLU A 356 22.55 9.41 28.93
N LEU A 357 21.90 10.48 28.48
CA LEU A 357 22.10 11.81 29.03
C LEU A 357 20.99 12.27 29.97
N LEU A 358 19.77 11.74 29.83
CA LEU A 358 18.59 12.18 30.59
C LEU A 358 18.03 11.06 31.47
N GLY A 359 18.72 9.92 31.58
CA GLY A 359 18.30 8.79 32.41
C GLY A 359 16.97 8.16 31.97
N THR A 360 16.57 8.33 30.71
CA THR A 360 15.37 7.67 30.17
C THR A 360 15.66 6.19 29.85
N ASN A 361 14.62 5.43 29.55
CA ASN A 361 14.76 4.01 29.18
C ASN A 361 13.91 3.67 27.95
N PHE A 362 14.16 4.37 26.85
CA PHE A 362 13.49 4.10 25.59
C PHE A 362 14.04 2.84 24.94
N GLY A 363 13.15 1.95 24.49
CA GLY A 363 13.51 0.70 23.85
C GLY A 363 12.39 0.17 22.96
N ARG A 364 12.48 -1.10 22.58
CA ARG A 364 11.45 -1.73 21.74
C ARG A 364 10.06 -1.59 22.38
N GLY A 365 9.12 -1.05 21.59
CA GLY A 365 7.74 -0.79 22.02
C GLY A 365 7.51 0.62 22.58
N SER A 366 8.57 1.38 22.91
CA SER A 366 8.45 2.79 23.31
C SER A 366 8.05 3.66 22.12
N LYS A 367 7.36 4.76 22.42
CA LYS A 367 6.96 5.76 21.43
C LYS A 367 7.26 7.19 21.92
N PRO A 368 8.53 7.50 22.18
CA PRO A 368 8.90 8.85 22.62
C PRO A 368 8.66 9.88 21.52
N LYS A 369 8.48 11.12 21.95
CA LYS A 369 8.50 12.31 21.09
C LYS A 369 9.94 12.74 20.87
N ARG A 370 10.24 13.36 19.73
CA ARG A 370 11.53 13.98 19.49
C ARG A 370 11.37 15.45 19.15
N VAL A 371 12.36 16.24 19.55
CA VAL A 371 12.57 17.62 19.10
C VAL A 371 13.94 17.74 18.49
N TYR A 372 14.08 18.62 17.51
CA TYR A 372 15.37 19.00 16.95
C TYR A 372 15.95 20.13 17.77
N LEU A 373 17.26 20.06 18.00
CA LEU A 373 18.00 21.03 18.78
C LEU A 373 18.84 21.90 17.84
N ARG A 374 18.88 23.18 18.14
CA ARG A 374 19.74 24.13 17.49
C ARG A 374 21.11 24.18 18.16
N LYS A 375 21.11 24.05 19.48
CA LYS A 375 22.30 24.17 20.29
C LYS A 375 22.02 23.67 21.72
N VAL A 376 23.06 23.20 22.41
CA VAL A 376 23.06 22.90 23.83
C VAL A 376 24.04 23.82 24.55
N HIS A 377 23.61 24.39 25.69
CA HIS A 377 24.47 25.28 26.45
C HIS A 377 25.68 24.54 27.05
N PRO A 378 26.90 25.13 27.04
CA PRO A 378 28.10 24.45 27.54
C PRO A 378 28.04 24.00 28.99
N ASP A 379 27.21 24.65 29.82
CA ASP A 379 27.04 24.28 31.23
C ASP A 379 26.46 22.89 31.39
N PHE A 380 25.60 22.43 30.48
CA PHE A 380 25.09 21.05 30.46
C PHE A 380 26.22 20.02 30.33
N PHE A 381 27.12 20.24 29.39
CA PHE A 381 28.28 19.35 29.20
C PHE A 381 29.24 19.39 30.38
N ARG A 382 29.44 20.54 30.97
CA ARG A 382 30.26 20.68 32.15
C ARG A 382 29.68 19.94 33.35
N HIS A 383 28.36 20.02 33.54
CA HIS A 383 27.64 19.29 34.59
C HIS A 383 27.83 17.78 34.44
N LEU A 384 27.61 17.24 33.24
CA LEU A 384 27.78 15.80 32.95
C LEU A 384 29.23 15.34 33.23
N GLU A 385 30.24 16.12 32.84
CA GLU A 385 31.65 15.76 33.00
C GLU A 385 32.13 15.87 34.46
N GLU A 386 31.74 16.94 35.14
CA GLU A 386 32.23 17.22 36.52
C GLU A 386 31.44 16.51 37.61
N GLN A 387 30.12 16.32 37.44
CA GLN A 387 29.24 15.78 38.47
C GLN A 387 28.81 14.33 38.20
N GLU A 388 28.59 13.95 36.96
CA GLU A 388 28.18 12.62 36.60
C GLU A 388 29.32 11.74 36.09
N GLY A 389 30.49 12.37 35.81
CA GLY A 389 31.72 11.68 35.43
C GLY A 389 31.69 11.07 34.01
N LEU A 390 30.82 11.60 33.12
CA LEU A 390 30.83 11.20 31.72
C LEU A 390 32.11 11.71 31.03
N ASP A 391 32.77 10.81 30.30
CA ASP A 391 33.98 11.13 29.55
C ASP A 391 33.78 10.83 28.06
N PRO A 392 33.88 11.84 27.16
CA PRO A 392 33.74 11.65 25.72
C PRO A 392 34.76 10.65 25.13
N ALA A 393 35.87 10.38 25.84
CA ALA A 393 36.86 9.41 25.38
C ALA A 393 36.41 7.94 25.61
N SER A 394 35.57 7.74 26.60
CA SER A 394 35.07 6.39 26.98
C SER A 394 33.61 6.12 26.52
N ASP A 395 32.84 7.18 26.32
CA ASP A 395 31.43 7.09 25.92
C ASP A 395 31.19 7.60 24.49
N PRO A 396 30.99 6.70 23.52
CA PRO A 396 30.77 7.09 22.12
C PRO A 396 29.43 7.77 21.87
N VAL A 397 28.38 7.51 22.67
CA VAL A 397 27.06 8.15 22.54
C VAL A 397 27.15 9.60 23.01
N TYR A 398 27.73 9.82 24.17
CA TYR A 398 27.99 11.14 24.68
C TYR A 398 28.93 11.96 23.77
N ALA A 399 30.02 11.36 23.28
CA ALA A 399 30.94 12.02 22.34
C ALA A 399 30.22 12.43 21.03
N ALA A 400 29.32 11.62 20.51
CA ALA A 400 28.55 11.96 19.34
C ALA A 400 27.59 13.13 19.58
N PHE A 401 26.84 13.11 20.68
CA PHE A 401 25.97 14.23 21.07
C PHE A 401 26.71 15.52 21.32
N LYS A 402 27.83 15.46 22.04
CA LYS A 402 28.65 16.65 22.31
C LYS A 402 29.21 17.31 21.05
N ARG A 403 29.50 16.49 20.03
CA ARG A 403 29.96 16.97 18.72
C ARG A 403 28.85 17.59 17.89
N ASP A 404 27.65 16.99 17.88
CA ASP A 404 26.52 17.42 17.07
C ASP A 404 25.17 17.10 17.80
N PRO A 405 24.75 18.00 18.71
CA PRO A 405 23.53 17.86 19.48
C PRO A 405 22.30 18.26 18.64
N ASP A 406 21.91 17.42 17.65
CA ASP A 406 20.91 17.76 16.64
C ASP A 406 19.47 17.35 17.00
N VAL A 407 19.30 16.41 17.94
CA VAL A 407 17.99 15.83 18.28
C VAL A 407 18.01 15.20 19.67
N ILE A 408 16.89 15.28 20.38
CA ILE A 408 16.66 14.55 21.64
C ILE A 408 15.27 13.96 21.66
N CYS A 409 15.12 12.79 22.28
CA CYS A 409 13.81 12.18 22.56
C CYS A 409 13.39 12.42 24.01
N PHE A 410 12.09 12.53 24.23
CA PHE A 410 11.48 12.73 25.55
C PHE A 410 10.06 12.16 25.58
N GLU A 411 9.55 11.97 26.76
CA GLU A 411 8.15 11.59 27.01
C GLU A 411 7.34 12.77 27.59
N TYR A 412 7.96 13.50 28.53
CA TYR A 412 7.40 14.65 29.24
C TYR A 412 8.32 15.87 29.05
N ASP A 413 7.75 17.07 29.05
CA ASP A 413 8.46 18.33 28.77
C ASP A 413 9.58 18.59 29.77
N ASP A 414 9.38 18.22 31.03
CA ASP A 414 10.35 18.39 32.13
C ASP A 414 11.59 17.51 32.02
N GLN A 415 11.59 16.54 31.11
CA GLN A 415 12.77 15.74 30.82
C GLN A 415 13.79 16.47 29.93
N VAL A 416 13.38 17.52 29.24
CA VAL A 416 14.26 18.27 28.34
C VAL A 416 14.85 19.46 29.13
N PRO A 417 16.18 19.49 29.39
CA PRO A 417 16.81 20.55 30.15
C PRO A 417 16.65 21.93 29.51
N ASP A 418 16.58 22.97 30.35
CA ASP A 418 16.50 24.37 29.90
C ASP A 418 17.76 24.81 29.09
N GLU A 419 18.86 24.10 29.24
CA GLU A 419 20.09 24.28 28.46
C GLU A 419 19.97 23.86 26.99
N PHE A 420 18.85 23.19 26.59
CA PHE A 420 18.63 22.73 25.25
C PHE A 420 17.79 23.73 24.45
N GLU A 421 18.47 24.43 23.54
CA GLU A 421 17.82 25.37 22.62
C GLU A 421 17.16 24.58 21.45
N VAL A 422 15.83 24.61 21.38
CA VAL A 422 15.07 23.95 20.31
C VAL A 422 15.25 24.68 18.98
N ASP A 423 15.43 23.94 17.91
CA ASP A 423 15.45 24.46 16.54
C ASP A 423 14.01 24.63 16.02
N TRP A 424 13.39 25.75 16.38
CA TRP A 424 11.99 26.04 16.04
C TRP A 424 11.76 26.14 14.53
N GLU A 425 12.73 26.59 13.75
CA GLU A 425 12.62 26.64 12.30
C GLU A 425 12.53 25.24 11.70
N ARG A 426 13.43 24.35 12.12
CA ARG A 426 13.41 22.95 11.70
C ARG A 426 12.17 22.20 12.21
N MET A 427 11.72 22.51 13.42
CA MET A 427 10.48 21.97 13.96
C MET A 427 9.28 22.41 13.13
N LEU A 428 9.18 23.68 12.76
CA LEU A 428 8.13 24.23 11.89
C LEU A 428 8.09 23.50 10.53
N GLU A 429 9.26 23.35 9.90
CA GLU A 429 9.39 22.60 8.64
C GLU A 429 8.87 21.17 8.76
N LYS A 430 9.27 20.45 9.82
CA LYS A 430 8.94 19.02 10.01
C LYS A 430 7.53 18.77 10.50
N THR A 431 6.90 19.73 11.18
CA THR A 431 5.56 19.53 11.77
C THR A 431 4.45 20.21 10.98
N LEU A 432 4.57 21.47 10.61
CA LEU A 432 3.50 22.24 9.96
C LEU A 432 3.66 22.35 8.45
N GLN A 433 4.84 22.75 7.96
CA GLN A 433 5.01 23.08 6.55
C GLN A 433 4.61 21.91 5.64
N GLY A 434 5.14 20.72 5.85
CA GLY A 434 4.87 19.58 4.97
C GLY A 434 3.40 19.16 4.89
N PRO A 435 2.72 18.96 6.02
CA PRO A 435 1.29 18.59 6.05
C PRO A 435 0.34 19.70 5.59
N ILE A 436 0.63 20.97 5.94
CA ILE A 436 -0.25 22.11 5.64
C ILE A 436 -0.07 22.61 4.21
N ALA A 437 1.18 22.69 3.70
CA ALA A 437 1.46 23.14 2.34
C ALA A 437 0.60 22.40 1.30
N ARG A 438 0.44 21.08 1.46
CA ARG A 438 -0.38 20.26 0.54
C ARG A 438 -1.87 20.60 0.57
N VAL A 439 -2.38 21.10 1.70
CA VAL A 439 -3.78 21.51 1.84
C VAL A 439 -3.97 22.87 1.17
N ILE A 440 -3.10 23.83 1.47
CA ILE A 440 -3.22 25.20 0.94
C ILE A 440 -2.87 25.30 -0.54
N GLU A 441 -1.96 24.48 -1.07
CA GLU A 441 -1.66 24.37 -2.49
C GLU A 441 -2.90 23.96 -3.31
N ALA A 442 -3.73 23.06 -2.77
CA ALA A 442 -5.00 22.69 -3.40
C ALA A 442 -6.02 23.85 -3.45
N LEU A 443 -5.82 24.89 -2.64
CA LEU A 443 -6.60 26.13 -2.65
C LEU A 443 -5.94 27.26 -3.48
N GLY A 444 -4.78 26.96 -4.08
CA GLY A 444 -4.04 27.94 -4.87
C GLY A 444 -3.19 28.91 -4.06
N MET A 445 -2.95 28.62 -2.76
CA MET A 445 -2.08 29.42 -1.89
C MET A 445 -0.69 28.78 -1.78
N SER A 446 0.35 29.60 -1.59
CA SER A 446 1.70 29.12 -1.31
C SER A 446 2.03 29.19 0.19
N TRP A 447 2.97 28.34 0.64
CA TRP A 447 3.45 28.38 2.02
C TRP A 447 4.05 29.74 2.38
N ASP A 448 4.82 30.36 1.47
CA ASP A 448 5.49 31.64 1.70
C ASP A 448 4.51 32.80 1.86
N GLU A 449 3.39 32.79 1.11
CA GLU A 449 2.30 33.77 1.27
C GLU A 449 1.66 33.66 2.66
N VAL A 450 1.39 32.43 3.10
CA VAL A 450 0.77 32.19 4.42
C VAL A 450 1.73 32.56 5.53
N ARG A 451 3.02 32.18 5.44
CA ARG A 451 4.05 32.48 6.43
C ARG A 451 4.30 33.99 6.55
N SER A 452 4.35 34.71 5.44
CA SER A 452 4.59 36.17 5.44
C SER A 452 3.36 37.00 5.79
N GLY A 453 2.16 36.41 5.76
CA GLY A 453 0.89 37.15 5.90
C GLY A 453 0.59 38.08 4.71
N GLN A 454 1.41 38.09 3.66
CA GLN A 454 1.27 38.97 2.51
C GLN A 454 0.63 38.22 1.34
N THR A 455 -0.25 38.89 0.60
CA THR A 455 -0.77 38.37 -0.67
C THR A 455 0.19 38.78 -1.78
N GLN A 456 0.74 37.82 -2.53
CA GLN A 456 1.50 38.14 -3.75
C GLN A 456 0.55 38.75 -4.76
N THR A 457 0.55 40.07 -4.86
CA THR A 457 -0.05 40.78 -6.02
C THR A 457 0.82 40.49 -7.24
N GLY A 458 0.37 39.59 -8.09
CA GLY A 458 1.06 39.28 -9.34
C GLY A 458 1.27 40.56 -10.17
N LEU A 459 2.47 40.74 -10.67
CA LEU A 459 2.87 41.86 -11.59
C LEU A 459 1.98 42.02 -12.84
N GLY A 460 0.97 41.13 -13.02
CA GLY A 460 0.02 41.18 -14.11
C GLY A 460 -1.14 42.19 -13.96
N GLN A 461 -1.28 42.89 -12.83
CA GLN A 461 -2.31 43.94 -12.66
C GLN A 461 -1.83 45.36 -13.02
N PHE A 462 -0.62 45.50 -13.47
CA PHE A 462 -0.04 46.78 -13.93
C PHE A 462 0.26 46.80 -15.44
N GLY A 463 -0.55 46.12 -16.24
CA GLY A 463 -0.46 46.13 -17.68
C GLY A 463 -1.74 46.66 -18.34
#